data_42632b1ba1424e85a1dc091c1d54a68d
#
_entry.id   42632b1ba1424e85a1dc091c1d54a68d
#
_cell.length_a   1.000
_cell.length_b   1.000
_cell.length_c   1.000
_cell.angle_alpha   90.00
_cell.angle_beta   90.00
_cell.angle_gamma   90.00
#
_symmetry.space_group_name_H-M   'P 1'
#
loop_
_entity.id
_entity.type
_entity.pdbx_description
1 polymer ?
#
loop_
_entity_poly.entity_id
_entity_poly.type
_entity_poly.pdbx_seq_one_letter_code
_entity_poly.pdbx_strand_id
1 'polypeptide(L)' 'KVNVYVTLRESVLDPQGVAVKGGLEHLGFAGVESVRIGKVIELQVADDTTEAMVKEMCEKLLVNTVIENFEIEMGVLA' A
#
# COMPACT_ATOMS: atom_id res chain seq x y z
N LYS A 1 -17.01 -2.84 -2.95
CA LYS A 1 -15.85 -2.37 -2.16
C LYS A 1 -14.60 -2.43 -3.01
N VAL A 2 -13.77 -1.43 -2.90
CA VAL A 2 -12.50 -1.32 -3.61
C VAL A 2 -11.37 -1.19 -2.60
N ASN A 3 -10.30 -1.96 -2.77
CA ASN A 3 -9.09 -1.82 -1.99
C ASN A 3 -7.99 -1.21 -2.84
N VAL A 4 -7.32 -0.20 -2.29
CA VAL A 4 -6.13 0.39 -2.90
C VAL A 4 -4.94 0.08 -2.00
N TYR A 5 -3.98 -0.65 -2.54
CA TYR A 5 -2.76 -1.02 -1.82
C TYR A 5 -1.68 0.00 -2.17
N VAL A 6 -1.17 0.70 -1.16
CA VAL A 6 -0.19 1.77 -1.34
C VAL A 6 1.12 1.36 -0.67
N THR A 7 2.21 1.41 -1.43
CA THR A 7 3.54 1.09 -0.92
C THR A 7 4.53 2.17 -1.35
N LEU A 8 5.57 2.37 -0.56
CA LEU A 8 6.67 3.25 -0.96
C LEU A 8 7.44 2.62 -2.13
N ARG A 9 7.91 3.45 -3.05
CA ARG A 9 8.79 2.99 -4.12
C ARG A 9 10.06 2.40 -3.53
N GLU A 10 10.67 1.42 -4.20
CA GLU A 10 11.86 0.73 -3.71
C GLU A 10 13.03 1.67 -3.40
N SER A 11 13.16 2.74 -4.16
CA SER A 11 14.22 3.74 -3.98
C SER A 11 14.00 4.66 -2.77
N VAL A 12 12.82 4.62 -2.16
CA VAL A 12 12.47 5.47 -1.01
C VAL A 12 12.73 4.70 0.27
N LEU A 13 13.45 5.33 1.20
CA LEU A 13 13.70 4.76 2.52
C LEU A 13 12.39 4.55 3.27
N ASP A 14 12.24 3.38 3.87
CA ASP A 14 11.10 3.01 4.71
C ASP A 14 11.55 2.81 6.16
N PRO A 15 11.54 3.87 6.98
CA PRO A 15 11.98 3.76 8.37
C PRO A 15 11.14 2.78 9.19
N GLN A 16 9.85 2.66 8.90
CA GLN A 16 8.96 1.72 9.58
C GLN A 16 9.34 0.28 9.27
N GLY A 17 9.62 -0.01 7.99
CA GLY A 17 10.05 -1.34 7.58
C GLY A 17 11.38 -1.73 8.20
N VAL A 18 12.32 -0.81 8.26
CA VAL A 18 13.62 -1.02 8.93
C VAL A 18 13.43 -1.33 10.41
N ALA A 19 12.57 -0.56 11.09
CA ALA A 19 12.30 -0.77 12.51
C ALA A 19 11.65 -2.14 12.77
N VAL A 20 10.71 -2.54 11.94
CA VAL A 20 10.06 -3.86 12.08
C VAL A 20 11.06 -4.97 11.84
N LYS A 21 11.90 -4.85 10.84
CA LYS A 21 12.94 -5.86 10.57
C LYS A 21 13.87 -6.01 11.76
N GLY A 22 14.34 -4.90 12.32
CA GLY A 22 15.19 -4.92 13.51
C GLY A 22 14.51 -5.57 14.72
N GLY A 23 13.23 -5.29 14.92
CA GLY A 23 12.44 -5.92 15.98
C GLY A 23 12.30 -7.43 15.81
N LEU A 24 12.05 -7.88 14.57
CA LEU A 24 11.95 -9.31 14.27
C LEU A 24 13.29 -10.03 14.52
N GLU A 25 14.38 -9.43 14.09
CA GLU A 25 15.71 -9.97 14.35
C GLU A 25 15.99 -10.07 15.85
N HIS A 26 15.62 -9.05 16.61
CA HIS A 26 15.78 -9.04 18.06
C HIS A 26 14.97 -10.17 18.73
N LEU A 27 13.83 -10.54 18.16
CA LEU A 27 13.01 -11.65 18.64
C LEU A 27 13.50 -13.02 18.18
N GLY A 28 14.57 -13.08 17.40
CA GLY A 28 15.16 -14.34 16.96
C GLY A 28 14.74 -14.81 15.57
N PHE A 29 14.03 -13.99 14.79
CA PHE A 29 13.62 -14.34 13.45
C PHE A 29 14.70 -13.93 12.44
N ALA A 30 15.67 -14.80 12.20
CA ALA A 30 16.86 -14.48 11.41
C ALA A 30 16.66 -14.60 9.90
N GLY A 31 15.53 -15.14 9.43
CA GLY A 31 15.29 -15.37 8.00
C GLY A 31 14.66 -14.21 7.25
N VAL A 32 14.43 -13.08 7.90
CA VAL A 32 13.76 -11.94 7.27
C VAL A 32 14.78 -11.08 6.56
N GLU A 33 14.74 -11.08 5.22
CA GLU A 33 15.70 -10.34 4.41
C GLU A 33 15.31 -8.88 4.24
N SER A 34 14.02 -8.59 4.14
CA SER A 34 13.53 -7.21 4.04
C SER A 34 12.12 -7.10 4.58
N VAL A 35 11.75 -5.90 5.00
CA VAL A 35 10.40 -5.56 5.43
C VAL A 35 10.02 -4.23 4.80
N ARG A 36 8.85 -4.17 4.19
CA ARG A 36 8.28 -2.94 3.63
C ARG A 36 6.92 -2.73 4.26
N ILE A 37 6.67 -1.53 4.74
CA ILE A 37 5.38 -1.15 5.32
C ILE A 37 4.59 -0.35 4.29
N GLY A 38 3.35 -0.71 4.11
CA GLY A 38 2.43 0.00 3.25
C GLY A 38 1.09 0.19 3.95
N LYS A 39 0.11 0.63 3.19
CA LYS A 39 -1.25 0.82 3.71
C LYS A 39 -2.27 0.31 2.71
N VAL A 40 -3.45 0.02 3.21
CA VAL A 40 -4.62 -0.34 2.39
C VAL A 40 -5.66 0.74 2.60
N ILE A 41 -6.16 1.31 1.51
CA ILE A 41 -7.27 2.26 1.54
C ILE A 41 -8.51 1.51 1.06
N GLU A 42 -9.51 1.39 1.92
CA GLU A 42 -10.77 0.74 1.59
C GLU A 42 -11.79 1.79 1.16
N LEU A 43 -12.37 1.61 -0.01
CA LEU A 43 -13.37 2.51 -0.56
C LEU A 43 -14.71 1.78 -0.72
N GLN A 44 -15.78 2.41 -0.27
CA GLN A 44 -17.15 2.01 -0.64
C GLN A 44 -17.59 2.96 -1.75
N VAL A 45 -17.84 2.43 -2.92
CA VAL A 45 -18.19 3.23 -4.10
C VAL A 45 -19.48 2.73 -4.73
N ALA A 46 -20.11 3.59 -5.53
CA ALA A 46 -21.31 3.21 -6.27
C ALA A 46 -20.97 2.12 -7.31
N ASP A 47 -21.96 1.29 -7.65
CA ASP A 47 -21.78 0.15 -8.55
C ASP A 47 -21.29 0.54 -9.95
N ASP A 48 -21.58 1.77 -10.38
CA ASP A 48 -21.17 2.29 -11.68
C ASP A 48 -19.76 2.89 -11.67
N THR A 49 -19.06 2.86 -10.54
CA THR A 49 -17.70 3.37 -10.44
C THR A 49 -16.74 2.45 -11.19
N THR A 50 -15.96 3.02 -12.09
CA THR A 50 -15.00 2.27 -12.91
C THR A 50 -13.62 2.28 -12.27
N GLU A 51 -12.78 1.33 -12.69
CA GLU A 51 -11.37 1.30 -12.25
C GLU A 51 -10.64 2.58 -12.66
N ALA A 52 -10.95 3.13 -13.85
CA ALA A 52 -10.35 4.39 -14.32
C ALA A 52 -10.66 5.53 -13.36
N MET A 53 -11.88 5.59 -12.83
CA MET A 53 -12.28 6.61 -11.85
C MET A 53 -11.48 6.45 -10.54
N VAL A 54 -11.31 5.23 -10.08
CA VAL A 54 -10.53 4.96 -8.86
C VAL A 54 -9.06 5.31 -9.06
N LYS A 55 -8.51 4.99 -10.23
CA LYS A 55 -7.14 5.37 -10.58
C LYS A 55 -6.95 6.89 -10.53
N GLU A 56 -7.91 7.63 -11.04
CA GLU A 56 -7.87 9.09 -10.98
C GLU A 56 -7.91 9.60 -9.54
N MET A 57 -8.73 8.98 -8.68
CA MET A 57 -8.76 9.31 -7.25
C MET A 57 -7.39 9.09 -6.60
N CYS A 58 -6.73 7.99 -6.93
CA CYS A 58 -5.39 7.68 -6.41
C CYS A 58 -4.39 8.75 -6.85
N GLU A 59 -4.38 9.07 -8.13
CA GLU A 59 -3.42 10.02 -8.69
C GLU A 59 -3.61 11.45 -8.17
N LYS A 60 -4.86 11.83 -7.90
CA LYS A 60 -5.18 13.20 -7.48
C LYS A 60 -5.14 13.41 -5.98
N LEU A 61 -5.37 12.37 -5.19
CA LEU A 61 -5.50 12.55 -3.74
C LEU A 61 -4.92 11.41 -2.91
N LEU A 62 -5.25 10.16 -3.23
CA LEU A 62 -5.03 9.05 -2.29
C LEU A 62 -3.57 8.64 -2.19
N VAL A 63 -2.79 8.85 -3.24
CA VAL A 63 -1.40 8.36 -3.35
C VAL A 63 -0.48 9.52 -3.69
N ASN A 64 0.64 9.60 -3.01
CA ASN A 64 1.71 10.51 -3.40
C ASN A 64 2.56 9.84 -4.49
N THR A 65 2.24 10.10 -5.75
CA THR A 65 2.85 9.41 -6.88
C THR A 65 4.35 9.68 -7.06
N VAL A 66 4.89 10.66 -6.33
CA VAL A 66 6.34 10.93 -6.35
C VAL A 66 7.10 9.84 -5.59
N ILE A 67 6.55 9.37 -4.46
CA ILE A 67 7.23 8.42 -3.57
C ILE A 67 6.52 7.10 -3.39
N GLU A 68 5.28 6.97 -3.87
CA GLU A 68 4.46 5.77 -3.64
C GLU A 68 4.02 5.12 -4.94
N ASN A 69 3.86 3.80 -4.89
CA ASN A 69 3.18 3.01 -5.90
C ASN A 69 1.83 2.58 -5.36
N PHE A 70 0.91 2.20 -6.24
CA PHE A 70 -0.38 1.68 -5.81
C PHE A 70 -0.89 0.58 -6.74
N GLU A 71 -1.73 -0.27 -6.17
CA GLU A 71 -2.47 -1.29 -6.91
C GLU A 71 -3.94 -1.20 -6.50
N ILE A 72 -4.83 -1.40 -7.47
CA ILE A 72 -6.28 -1.33 -7.25
C ILE A 72 -6.86 -2.73 -7.36
N GLU A 73 -7.66 -3.12 -6.36
CA GLU A 73 -8.42 -4.35 -6.37
C GLU A 73 -9.91 -3.99 -6.36
N MET A 74 -10.56 -4.23 -7.51
CA MET A 74 -11.98 -3.94 -7.68
C MET A 74 -12.84 -5.13 -7.26
N GLY A 75 -14.10 -4.85 -6.87
CA GLY A 75 -15.09 -5.90 -6.62
C GLY A 75 -14.81 -6.74 -5.39
N VAL A 76 -14.14 -6.21 -4.39
CA VAL A 76 -13.85 -6.92 -3.15
C VAL A 76 -15.15 -7.09 -2.35
N LEU A 77 -15.43 -8.30 -1.89
CA LEU A 77 -16.56 -8.55 -1.03
C LEU A 77 -16.29 -8.01 0.37
N ALA A 78 -17.29 -7.31 0.90
CA ALA A 78 -17.16 -6.69 2.21
C ALA A 78 -17.20 -7.72 3.34
#